data_de8b4975e0c54671b2a2d1a92c0390a2
#
_entry.id   de8b4975e0c54671b2a2d1a92c0390a2
#
_cell.length_a   1.000
_cell.length_b   1.000
_cell.length_c   1.000
_cell.angle_alpha   90.00
_cell.angle_beta   90.00
_cell.angle_gamma   90.00
#
_symmetry.space_group_name_H-M   'P 1'
#
loop_
_entity.id
_entity.type
_entity.pdbx_description
1 polymer ?
#
loop_
_entity_poly.entity_id
_entity_poly.type
_entity_poly.pdbx_seq_one_letter_code
_entity_poly.pdbx_strand_id
1 'polypeptide(L)'
;MRALLYKNFQPENIPVPDHRIIQLIRYSLKEDVDIQHLSYLIALNPVLTAQILGFANSAFFGFYQSVETVSEAVVAMGIDQARNLVLCFSVKEALCKSAIPGFDSNIFWEDALRRGIAARQISVLVKAPLEQAFTGGMMQDIGLLVLFSIAPDKVDRWPLLRANLPQKRHEMENELFHTTHDSVGALLAKKWHLPETLATAIASHHHTAGQNQISQRTSADRKTILSSLMMLADLCNAAFTCWDKAAALSQLKQKAQEFFKLDGDTIESVLSLLPDQVKEISTSLDISTGTQHDFHTVMNQASQKLTENTISYVELTWKLQKSLQQRDEYAAKLEAELDIAREIQKKLQPDIDRIRHVAAFNIPALHLSGDFYDYFEKPDGTICFCLGDVSGKGTSAALLMAKTISLFRCLSKIVDDISHIVSLMNNELYETTARGMFVTFVGGWLDPRSREISLINVGHLPPLLVNEKNVFKILPSAPPLGIMPDVVHVVRKFSLADSRLYLYTDGFTEGRITKEKFSAIEKKLDLDGFLRWLIQSKKMQLDDQMSWIKKRCTDYLLPRTDDLTLMILSGE
;
A
#
# COMPACT_ATOMS: atom_id res chain seq x y z
N MET A 1 4.04 -15.13 25.87
CA MET A 1 3.39 -16.14 25.00
C MET A 1 4.41 -16.93 24.17
N ARG A 2 5.42 -16.34 23.53
CA ARG A 2 6.55 -17.08 22.89
C ARG A 2 7.25 -18.07 23.83
N ALA A 3 7.47 -17.71 25.09
CA ALA A 3 8.12 -18.58 26.09
C ALA A 3 7.27 -19.78 26.56
N LEU A 4 5.95 -19.76 26.43
CA LEU A 4 5.05 -20.85 26.83
C LEU A 4 4.99 -21.96 25.76
N LEU A 5 5.08 -21.63 24.47
CA LEU A 5 5.13 -22.63 23.39
C LEU A 5 6.51 -23.28 23.28
N TYR A 6 7.59 -22.56 23.53
CA TYR A 6 8.92 -23.15 23.71
C TYR A 6 8.98 -24.11 24.90
N LYS A 7 8.14 -23.92 25.93
CA LYS A 7 8.02 -24.86 27.07
C LYS A 7 7.31 -26.17 26.69
N ASN A 8 6.40 -26.15 25.72
CA ASN A 8 5.74 -27.37 25.22
C ASN A 8 6.58 -28.10 24.15
N PHE A 9 7.52 -27.41 23.53
CA PHE A 9 8.56 -27.98 22.65
C PHE A 9 9.75 -28.49 23.46
N GLN A 10 9.49 -29.26 24.53
CA GLN A 10 10.56 -29.99 25.21
C GLN A 10 11.10 -31.02 24.23
N PRO A 11 12.44 -31.10 24.05
CA PRO A 11 13.07 -32.16 23.23
C PRO A 11 12.61 -33.56 23.60
N GLU A 12 12.09 -33.73 24.80
CA GLU A 12 11.57 -34.99 25.36
C GLU A 12 10.23 -35.41 24.73
N ASN A 13 9.41 -34.48 24.25
CA ASN A 13 8.10 -34.77 23.64
C ASN A 13 8.18 -35.12 22.13
N ILE A 14 9.36 -35.00 21.53
CA ILE A 14 9.58 -35.42 20.15
C ILE A 14 9.65 -36.96 20.09
N PRO A 15 8.88 -37.63 19.20
CA PRO A 15 8.94 -39.08 19.05
C PRO A 15 10.39 -39.57 18.91
N VAL A 16 10.74 -40.58 19.68
CA VAL A 16 12.05 -41.23 19.59
C VAL A 16 11.84 -42.57 18.91
N PRO A 17 12.52 -42.84 17.78
CA PRO A 17 12.46 -44.17 17.16
C PRO A 17 12.91 -45.28 18.14
N ASP A 18 12.41 -46.50 17.89
CA ASP A 18 12.89 -47.70 18.60
C ASP A 18 14.43 -47.77 18.56
N HIS A 19 15.00 -48.28 19.62
CA HIS A 19 16.48 -48.40 19.74
C HIS A 19 17.11 -49.11 18.53
N ARG A 20 16.44 -50.11 17.95
CA ARG A 20 16.89 -50.83 16.75
C ARG A 20 16.94 -49.93 15.53
N ILE A 21 15.92 -49.11 15.36
CA ILE A 21 15.86 -48.11 14.28
C ILE A 21 16.96 -47.06 14.45
N ILE A 22 17.20 -46.59 15.68
CA ILE A 22 18.30 -45.66 15.98
C ILE A 22 19.67 -46.29 15.66
N GLN A 23 19.86 -47.56 16.02
CA GLN A 23 21.11 -48.28 15.68
C GLN A 23 21.28 -48.39 14.16
N LEU A 24 20.24 -48.73 13.43
CA LEU A 24 20.28 -48.84 11.98
C LEU A 24 20.59 -47.47 11.32
N ILE A 25 19.91 -46.39 11.76
CA ILE A 25 20.20 -45.04 11.32
C ILE A 25 21.66 -44.66 11.59
N ARG A 26 22.16 -44.87 12.83
CA ARG A 26 23.53 -44.55 13.20
C ARG A 26 24.54 -45.35 12.41
N TYR A 27 24.26 -46.63 12.16
CA TYR A 27 25.15 -47.48 11.36
C TYR A 27 25.17 -47.01 9.91
N SER A 28 24.01 -46.74 9.33
CA SER A 28 23.88 -46.23 7.94
C SER A 28 24.59 -44.90 7.70
N LEU A 29 24.88 -44.12 8.75
CA LEU A 29 25.57 -42.82 8.66
C LEU A 29 27.10 -42.90 8.82
N LYS A 30 27.68 -44.08 9.07
CA LYS A 30 29.13 -44.25 9.12
C LYS A 30 29.76 -44.06 7.74
N GLU A 31 31.02 -43.60 7.68
CA GLU A 31 31.76 -43.45 6.42
C GLU A 31 32.05 -44.80 5.77
N ASP A 32 32.49 -45.77 6.59
CA ASP A 32 32.79 -47.15 6.15
C ASP A 32 31.62 -48.08 6.52
N VAL A 33 30.60 -48.17 5.65
CA VAL A 33 29.48 -49.09 5.85
C VAL A 33 29.73 -50.39 5.10
N ASP A 34 29.80 -51.48 5.84
CA ASP A 34 29.81 -52.80 5.27
C ASP A 34 28.42 -53.18 4.76
N ILE A 35 28.35 -53.54 3.45
CA ILE A 35 27.09 -53.89 2.76
C ILE A 35 26.44 -55.12 3.43
N GLN A 36 27.22 -56.10 3.81
CA GLN A 36 26.70 -57.32 4.44
C GLN A 36 26.07 -57.02 5.80
N HIS A 37 26.74 -56.20 6.60
CA HIS A 37 26.24 -55.84 7.92
C HIS A 37 25.01 -54.89 7.81
N LEU A 38 24.99 -53.94 6.88
CA LEU A 38 23.81 -53.11 6.62
C LEU A 38 22.62 -53.98 6.18
N SER A 39 22.85 -54.90 5.24
CA SER A 39 21.83 -55.84 4.76
C SER A 39 21.28 -56.71 5.88
N TYR A 40 22.15 -57.19 6.77
CA TYR A 40 21.75 -57.95 7.94
C TYR A 40 20.89 -57.14 8.91
N LEU A 41 21.28 -55.91 9.22
CA LEU A 41 20.48 -55.01 10.07
C LEU A 41 19.12 -54.70 9.47
N ILE A 42 19.02 -54.48 8.15
CA ILE A 42 17.76 -54.30 7.44
C ILE A 42 16.89 -55.56 7.54
N ALA A 43 17.48 -56.73 7.31
CA ALA A 43 16.81 -58.04 7.36
C ALA A 43 16.24 -58.39 8.73
N LEU A 44 16.74 -57.80 9.81
CA LEU A 44 16.16 -57.93 11.16
C LEU A 44 14.78 -57.28 11.32
N ASN A 45 14.39 -56.38 10.38
CA ASN A 45 13.09 -55.75 10.38
C ASN A 45 12.29 -56.20 9.14
N PRO A 46 11.27 -57.09 9.28
CA PRO A 46 10.53 -57.62 8.15
C PRO A 46 9.79 -56.54 7.33
N VAL A 47 9.30 -55.47 7.99
CA VAL A 47 8.60 -54.36 7.33
C VAL A 47 9.56 -53.60 6.45
N LEU A 48 10.72 -53.22 6.99
CA LEU A 48 11.76 -52.52 6.28
C LEU A 48 12.33 -53.37 5.12
N THR A 49 12.49 -54.68 5.35
CA THR A 49 12.89 -55.63 4.31
C THR A 49 11.93 -55.62 3.13
N ALA A 50 10.62 -55.76 3.40
CA ALA A 50 9.62 -55.73 2.36
C ALA A 50 9.59 -54.40 1.62
N GLN A 51 9.73 -53.28 2.32
CA GLN A 51 9.77 -51.94 1.72
C GLN A 51 11.01 -51.73 0.83
N ILE A 52 12.19 -52.15 1.27
CA ILE A 52 13.45 -52.05 0.49
C ILE A 52 13.36 -52.91 -0.77
N LEU A 53 12.91 -54.18 -0.65
CA LEU A 53 12.74 -55.07 -1.79
C LEU A 53 11.66 -54.58 -2.75
N GLY A 54 10.51 -54.18 -2.23
CA GLY A 54 9.43 -53.59 -3.05
C GLY A 54 9.86 -52.36 -3.80
N PHE A 55 10.61 -51.47 -3.16
CA PHE A 55 11.13 -50.27 -3.79
C PHE A 55 12.22 -50.56 -4.83
N ALA A 56 13.12 -51.51 -4.55
CA ALA A 56 14.15 -51.96 -5.50
C ALA A 56 13.54 -52.57 -6.78
N ASN A 57 12.44 -53.31 -6.63
CA ASN A 57 11.74 -53.97 -7.74
C ASN A 57 10.72 -53.05 -8.45
N SER A 58 10.57 -51.82 -8.04
CA SER A 58 9.71 -50.88 -8.73
C SER A 58 10.31 -50.35 -10.04
N ALA A 59 9.48 -49.92 -11.00
CA ALA A 59 9.95 -49.32 -12.24
C ALA A 59 10.79 -48.06 -12.01
N PHE A 60 10.74 -47.49 -10.81
CA PHE A 60 11.58 -46.39 -10.36
C PHE A 60 13.09 -46.62 -10.48
N PHE A 61 13.53 -47.88 -10.26
CA PHE A 61 14.92 -48.31 -10.50
C PHE A 61 15.14 -48.92 -11.87
N GLY A 62 14.09 -49.49 -12.46
CA GLY A 62 14.16 -50.07 -13.81
C GLY A 62 15.15 -51.21 -13.96
N PHE A 63 15.39 -52.02 -12.91
CA PHE A 63 16.25 -53.17 -13.01
C PHE A 63 15.65 -54.26 -13.91
N TYR A 64 16.46 -54.83 -14.78
CA TYR A 64 16.04 -55.88 -15.70
C TYR A 64 15.69 -57.21 -15.01
N GLN A 65 16.27 -57.47 -13.85
CA GLN A 65 16.03 -58.68 -13.06
C GLN A 65 15.43 -58.36 -11.71
N SER A 66 14.52 -59.20 -11.26
CA SER A 66 13.92 -59.09 -9.92
C SER A 66 15.01 -59.32 -8.86
N VAL A 67 15.00 -58.42 -7.88
CA VAL A 67 15.89 -58.48 -6.70
C VAL A 67 15.19 -59.27 -5.62
N GLU A 68 15.78 -60.37 -5.16
CA GLU A 68 15.17 -61.26 -4.20
C GLU A 68 15.68 -61.06 -2.76
N THR A 69 16.90 -60.54 -2.61
CA THR A 69 17.53 -60.35 -1.29
C THR A 69 17.84 -58.90 -0.99
N VAL A 70 17.87 -58.54 0.30
CA VAL A 70 18.26 -57.20 0.74
C VAL A 70 19.69 -56.86 0.30
N SER A 71 20.59 -57.84 0.30
CA SER A 71 21.98 -57.66 -0.13
C SER A 71 22.05 -57.29 -1.62
N GLU A 72 21.29 -58.01 -2.49
CA GLU A 72 21.16 -57.67 -3.91
C GLU A 72 20.56 -56.29 -4.10
N ALA A 73 19.51 -55.94 -3.31
CA ALA A 73 18.90 -54.62 -3.34
C ALA A 73 19.91 -53.49 -3.03
N VAL A 74 20.70 -53.67 -1.97
CA VAL A 74 21.72 -52.71 -1.56
C VAL A 74 22.81 -52.56 -2.63
N VAL A 75 23.26 -53.67 -3.23
CA VAL A 75 24.26 -53.67 -4.31
C VAL A 75 23.69 -53.01 -5.57
N ALA A 76 22.48 -53.36 -5.97
CA ALA A 76 21.85 -52.84 -7.20
C ALA A 76 21.53 -51.34 -7.12
N MET A 77 21.01 -50.88 -5.98
CA MET A 77 20.70 -49.44 -5.77
C MET A 77 21.94 -48.59 -5.45
N GLY A 78 23.02 -49.22 -4.96
CA GLY A 78 24.14 -48.54 -4.35
C GLY A 78 23.92 -48.26 -2.86
N ILE A 79 25.04 -48.27 -2.09
CA ILE A 79 25.01 -48.19 -0.63
C ILE A 79 24.41 -46.86 -0.13
N ASP A 80 24.73 -45.74 -0.77
CA ASP A 80 24.23 -44.42 -0.37
C ASP A 80 22.73 -44.29 -0.57
N GLN A 81 22.18 -44.85 -1.64
CA GLN A 81 20.76 -44.85 -1.88
C GLN A 81 19.99 -45.77 -0.96
N ALA A 82 20.51 -46.98 -0.74
CA ALA A 82 19.94 -47.90 0.25
C ALA A 82 19.93 -47.27 1.66
N ARG A 83 21.02 -46.61 2.05
CA ARG A 83 21.13 -45.87 3.30
C ARG A 83 20.06 -44.79 3.46
N ASN A 84 19.85 -43.97 2.44
CA ASN A 84 18.88 -42.89 2.46
C ASN A 84 17.43 -43.43 2.51
N LEU A 85 17.14 -44.54 1.83
CA LEU A 85 15.83 -45.20 1.90
C LEU A 85 15.59 -45.83 3.28
N VAL A 86 16.57 -46.52 3.83
CA VAL A 86 16.51 -47.05 5.20
C VAL A 86 16.19 -45.93 6.20
N LEU A 87 16.87 -44.80 6.07
CA LEU A 87 16.64 -43.64 6.90
C LEU A 87 15.18 -43.17 6.76
N CYS A 88 14.70 -42.98 5.53
CA CYS A 88 13.38 -42.49 5.24
C CYS A 88 12.27 -43.41 5.80
N PHE A 89 12.40 -44.70 5.59
CA PHE A 89 11.41 -45.68 6.05
C PHE A 89 11.44 -45.87 7.56
N SER A 90 12.63 -45.82 8.17
CA SER A 90 12.78 -45.86 9.61
C SER A 90 12.15 -44.68 10.31
N VAL A 91 12.25 -43.47 9.70
CA VAL A 91 11.57 -42.26 10.17
C VAL A 91 10.06 -42.37 10.01
N LYS A 92 9.59 -42.89 8.87
CA LYS A 92 8.15 -43.15 8.64
C LYS A 92 7.63 -44.11 9.72
N GLU A 93 8.26 -45.24 9.94
CA GLU A 93 7.84 -46.23 10.95
C GLU A 93 7.79 -45.65 12.37
N ALA A 94 8.79 -44.84 12.74
CA ALA A 94 8.84 -44.19 14.05
C ALA A 94 7.66 -43.21 14.26
N LEU A 95 7.33 -42.42 13.25
CA LEU A 95 6.26 -41.42 13.32
C LEU A 95 4.85 -42.01 13.18
N CYS A 96 4.68 -43.10 12.41
CA CYS A 96 3.40 -43.79 12.27
C CYS A 96 2.94 -44.52 13.55
N LYS A 97 3.87 -44.85 14.48
CA LYS A 97 3.50 -45.48 15.76
C LYS A 97 2.70 -44.56 16.69
N SER A 98 2.76 -43.26 16.50
CA SER A 98 2.05 -42.28 17.29
C SER A 98 0.85 -41.75 16.45
N ALA A 99 -0.29 -42.43 16.53
CA ALA A 99 -1.51 -41.97 15.85
C ALA A 99 -1.90 -40.58 16.36
N ILE A 100 -2.02 -39.63 15.47
CA ILE A 100 -2.53 -38.30 15.77
C ILE A 100 -4.05 -38.33 15.53
N PRO A 101 -4.88 -38.14 16.57
CA PRO A 101 -6.34 -38.22 16.42
C PRO A 101 -6.85 -37.27 15.35
N GLY A 102 -7.64 -37.77 14.40
CA GLY A 102 -8.22 -36.98 13.30
C GLY A 102 -7.26 -36.61 12.17
N PHE A 103 -5.99 -36.95 12.24
CA PHE A 103 -5.01 -36.67 11.18
C PHE A 103 -4.91 -37.84 10.20
N ASP A 104 -5.16 -37.59 8.91
CA ASP A 104 -4.95 -38.57 7.86
C ASP A 104 -3.48 -38.68 7.47
N SER A 105 -2.82 -39.66 8.07
CA SER A 105 -1.39 -39.92 7.79
C SER A 105 -1.15 -40.46 6.38
N ASN A 106 -2.14 -41.10 5.74
CA ASN A 106 -1.99 -41.61 4.37
C ASN A 106 -1.84 -40.46 3.38
N ILE A 107 -2.70 -39.44 3.49
CA ILE A 107 -2.62 -38.23 2.66
C ILE A 107 -1.26 -37.54 2.85
N PHE A 108 -0.78 -37.44 4.08
CA PHE A 108 0.51 -36.83 4.35
C PHE A 108 1.67 -37.60 3.69
N TRP A 109 1.67 -38.92 3.81
CA TRP A 109 2.75 -39.76 3.21
C TRP A 109 2.63 -39.86 1.69
N GLU A 110 1.44 -39.77 1.14
CA GLU A 110 1.21 -39.64 -0.31
C GLU A 110 1.85 -38.34 -0.84
N ASP A 111 1.58 -37.21 -0.19
CA ASP A 111 2.17 -35.92 -0.55
C ASP A 111 3.71 -35.94 -0.38
N ALA A 112 4.21 -36.55 0.71
CA ALA A 112 5.63 -36.74 0.93
C ALA A 112 6.28 -37.57 -0.19
N LEU A 113 5.62 -38.68 -0.59
CA LEU A 113 6.08 -39.53 -1.69
C LEU A 113 6.12 -38.76 -3.02
N ARG A 114 5.07 -38.01 -3.33
CA ARG A 114 5.04 -37.19 -4.54
C ARG A 114 6.19 -36.17 -4.58
N ARG A 115 6.49 -35.50 -3.46
CA ARG A 115 7.65 -34.60 -3.34
C ARG A 115 8.98 -35.35 -3.50
N GLY A 116 9.13 -36.51 -2.88
CA GLY A 116 10.34 -37.33 -3.03
C GLY A 116 10.61 -37.72 -4.47
N ILE A 117 9.58 -38.19 -5.19
CA ILE A 117 9.69 -38.56 -6.61
C ILE A 117 10.02 -37.34 -7.46
N ALA A 118 9.31 -36.22 -7.26
CA ALA A 118 9.55 -34.98 -7.99
C ALA A 118 10.98 -34.46 -7.78
N ALA A 119 11.44 -34.41 -6.53
CA ALA A 119 12.80 -33.98 -6.22
C ALA A 119 13.87 -34.84 -6.92
N ARG A 120 13.69 -36.16 -6.96
CA ARG A 120 14.59 -37.07 -7.68
C ARG A 120 14.54 -36.85 -9.17
N GLN A 121 13.37 -36.77 -9.79
CA GLN A 121 13.26 -36.54 -11.24
C GLN A 121 13.97 -35.24 -11.65
N ILE A 122 13.70 -34.13 -10.93
CA ILE A 122 14.35 -32.85 -11.20
C ILE A 122 15.86 -32.96 -10.98
N SER A 123 16.33 -33.68 -9.95
CA SER A 123 17.75 -33.83 -9.68
C SER A 123 18.51 -34.57 -10.80
N VAL A 124 17.84 -35.53 -11.47
CA VAL A 124 18.39 -36.21 -12.66
C VAL A 124 18.57 -35.19 -13.81
N LEU A 125 17.55 -34.37 -14.06
CA LEU A 125 17.58 -33.38 -15.14
C LEU A 125 18.68 -32.33 -14.93
N VAL A 126 18.92 -31.93 -13.70
CA VAL A 126 19.95 -30.92 -13.36
C VAL A 126 21.32 -31.53 -13.02
N LYS A 127 21.47 -32.84 -13.15
CA LYS A 127 22.71 -33.59 -12.82
C LYS A 127 23.22 -33.32 -11.39
N ALA A 128 22.31 -33.16 -10.44
CA ALA A 128 22.60 -32.96 -9.03
C ALA A 128 22.78 -34.32 -8.28
N PRO A 129 23.31 -34.34 -7.06
CA PRO A 129 23.39 -35.57 -6.26
C PRO A 129 22.02 -36.23 -6.06
N LEU A 130 21.86 -37.43 -6.59
CA LEU A 130 20.56 -38.14 -6.63
C LEU A 130 20.14 -38.72 -5.27
N GLU A 131 21.14 -39.15 -4.47
CA GLU A 131 20.92 -39.97 -3.29
C GLU A 131 20.08 -39.25 -2.22
N GLN A 132 20.27 -37.94 -2.09
CA GLN A 132 19.61 -37.16 -1.04
C GLN A 132 18.32 -36.48 -1.52
N ALA A 133 18.09 -36.36 -2.83
CA ALA A 133 16.96 -35.61 -3.37
C ALA A 133 15.61 -36.27 -3.02
N PHE A 134 15.47 -37.58 -3.22
CA PHE A 134 14.27 -38.34 -2.86
C PHE A 134 13.98 -38.24 -1.36
N THR A 135 14.99 -38.54 -0.52
CA THR A 135 14.85 -38.49 0.93
C THR A 135 14.53 -37.09 1.43
N GLY A 136 15.17 -36.07 0.86
CA GLY A 136 14.87 -34.67 1.15
C GLY A 136 13.42 -34.32 0.88
N GLY A 137 12.92 -34.63 -0.32
CA GLY A 137 11.52 -34.38 -0.68
C GLY A 137 10.51 -35.14 0.18
N MET A 138 10.83 -36.40 0.56
CA MET A 138 10.00 -37.18 1.48
C MET A 138 9.96 -36.59 2.89
N MET A 139 11.06 -36.01 3.38
CA MET A 139 11.22 -35.63 4.78
C MET A 139 11.04 -34.14 5.04
N GLN A 140 10.91 -33.31 4.00
CA GLN A 140 10.91 -31.85 4.18
C GLN A 140 9.82 -31.35 5.11
N ASP A 141 8.64 -31.99 5.12
CA ASP A 141 7.48 -31.56 5.91
C ASP A 141 7.25 -32.39 7.18
N ILE A 142 8.20 -33.24 7.59
CA ILE A 142 8.05 -34.10 8.79
C ILE A 142 7.75 -33.32 10.07
N GLY A 143 8.16 -32.06 10.13
CA GLY A 143 7.84 -31.15 11.23
C GLY A 143 6.35 -30.93 11.44
N LEU A 144 5.52 -31.04 10.39
CA LEU A 144 4.06 -30.97 10.52
C LEU A 144 3.48 -32.08 11.42
N LEU A 145 4.00 -33.29 11.29
CA LEU A 145 3.58 -34.40 12.15
C LEU A 145 3.85 -34.12 13.63
N VAL A 146 4.98 -33.49 13.93
CA VAL A 146 5.32 -33.07 15.29
C VAL A 146 4.39 -31.92 15.74
N LEU A 147 4.14 -30.92 14.89
CA LEU A 147 3.26 -29.80 15.20
C LEU A 147 1.85 -30.29 15.56
N PHE A 148 1.27 -31.18 14.75
CA PHE A 148 -0.06 -31.75 15.02
C PHE A 148 -0.07 -32.74 16.18
N SER A 149 1.03 -33.44 16.47
CA SER A 149 1.11 -34.30 17.65
C SER A 149 1.07 -33.51 18.96
N ILE A 150 1.63 -32.30 18.96
CA ILE A 150 1.66 -31.41 20.13
C ILE A 150 0.36 -30.59 20.25
N ALA A 151 -0.27 -30.27 19.13
CA ALA A 151 -1.51 -29.49 19.07
C ALA A 151 -2.60 -30.25 18.27
N PRO A 152 -3.12 -31.36 18.78
CA PRO A 152 -4.13 -32.17 18.08
C PRO A 152 -5.45 -31.45 17.88
N ASP A 153 -5.75 -30.43 18.68
CA ASP A 153 -6.90 -29.54 18.54
C ASP A 153 -6.89 -28.71 17.25
N LYS A 154 -5.76 -28.67 16.55
CA LYS A 154 -5.60 -27.92 15.29
C LYS A 154 -5.60 -28.80 14.04
N VAL A 155 -5.80 -30.08 14.17
CA VAL A 155 -5.78 -31.04 13.05
C VAL A 155 -6.85 -30.72 12.00
N ASP A 156 -7.98 -30.16 12.39
CA ASP A 156 -9.05 -29.69 11.50
C ASP A 156 -8.58 -28.63 10.49
N ARG A 157 -7.45 -27.97 10.74
CA ARG A 157 -6.83 -26.99 9.83
C ARG A 157 -5.96 -27.62 8.75
N TRP A 158 -5.61 -28.90 8.88
CA TRP A 158 -4.76 -29.60 7.91
C TRP A 158 -5.24 -29.51 6.46
N PRO A 159 -6.53 -29.78 6.13
CA PRO A 159 -7.00 -29.68 4.76
C PRO A 159 -6.84 -28.29 4.17
N LEU A 160 -7.04 -27.26 4.98
CA LEU A 160 -6.88 -25.85 4.57
C LEU A 160 -5.39 -25.50 4.34
N LEU A 161 -4.50 -25.94 5.23
CA LEU A 161 -3.05 -25.74 5.05
C LEU A 161 -2.55 -26.40 3.76
N ARG A 162 -2.94 -27.67 3.55
CA ARG A 162 -2.57 -28.48 2.38
C ARG A 162 -3.04 -27.86 1.07
N ALA A 163 -4.21 -27.24 1.07
CA ALA A 163 -4.85 -26.68 -0.12
C ALA A 163 -4.31 -25.29 -0.51
N ASN A 164 -3.33 -24.75 0.21
CA ASN A 164 -2.69 -23.47 -0.09
C ASN A 164 -1.31 -23.66 -0.69
N LEU A 165 -0.82 -22.60 -1.40
CA LEU A 165 0.55 -22.54 -1.90
C LEU A 165 1.57 -22.63 -0.75
N PRO A 166 2.78 -23.17 -0.99
CA PRO A 166 3.78 -23.40 0.05
C PRO A 166 4.08 -22.19 0.94
N GLN A 167 4.24 -21.01 0.34
CA GLN A 167 4.48 -19.77 1.08
C GLN A 167 3.30 -19.40 1.99
N LYS A 168 2.07 -19.48 1.47
CA LYS A 168 0.88 -19.17 2.26
C LYS A 168 0.66 -20.17 3.39
N ARG A 169 0.91 -21.46 3.11
CA ARG A 169 0.90 -22.51 4.13
C ARG A 169 1.88 -22.19 5.27
N HIS A 170 3.11 -21.81 4.94
CA HIS A 170 4.14 -21.45 5.92
C HIS A 170 3.75 -20.24 6.79
N GLU A 171 3.11 -19.20 6.19
CA GLU A 171 2.55 -18.07 6.93
C GLU A 171 1.45 -18.51 7.90
N MET A 172 0.51 -19.35 7.43
CA MET A 172 -0.58 -19.88 8.25
C MET A 172 -0.08 -20.76 9.40
N GLU A 173 0.95 -21.55 9.19
CA GLU A 173 1.59 -22.35 10.26
C GLU A 173 2.15 -21.42 11.34
N ASN A 174 2.84 -20.35 10.95
CA ASN A 174 3.38 -19.40 11.92
C ASN A 174 2.27 -18.69 12.72
N GLU A 175 1.13 -18.40 12.09
CA GLU A 175 -0.05 -17.87 12.79
C GLU A 175 -0.67 -18.90 13.77
N LEU A 176 -0.76 -20.15 13.35
CA LEU A 176 -1.42 -21.23 14.13
C LEU A 176 -0.54 -21.76 15.27
N PHE A 177 0.74 -21.99 14.98
CA PHE A 177 1.65 -22.69 15.89
C PHE A 177 2.74 -21.77 16.48
N HIS A 178 2.88 -20.53 16.00
CA HIS A 178 3.98 -19.59 16.27
C HIS A 178 5.36 -20.16 15.94
N THR A 179 5.40 -21.16 15.09
CA THR A 179 6.58 -21.80 14.51
C THR A 179 6.15 -22.49 13.21
N THR A 180 7.11 -23.05 12.48
CA THR A 180 6.87 -23.62 11.16
C THR A 180 7.46 -25.03 11.07
N HIS A 181 6.95 -25.84 10.13
CA HIS A 181 7.38 -27.23 9.97
C HIS A 181 8.85 -27.37 9.61
N ASP A 182 9.43 -26.45 8.85
CA ASP A 182 10.85 -26.44 8.50
C ASP A 182 11.75 -26.25 9.73
N SER A 183 11.37 -25.34 10.63
CA SER A 183 12.08 -25.11 11.90
C SER A 183 12.01 -26.34 12.81
N VAL A 184 10.82 -26.93 12.94
CA VAL A 184 10.60 -28.12 13.77
C VAL A 184 11.25 -29.36 13.14
N GLY A 185 11.12 -29.51 11.83
CA GLY A 185 11.77 -30.59 11.07
C GLY A 185 13.29 -30.56 11.17
N ALA A 186 13.88 -29.37 11.15
CA ALA A 186 15.32 -29.22 11.36
C ALA A 186 15.78 -29.63 12.77
N LEU A 187 14.99 -29.30 13.82
CA LEU A 187 15.25 -29.77 15.18
C LEU A 187 15.15 -31.28 15.29
N LEU A 188 14.14 -31.88 14.66
CA LEU A 188 13.97 -33.34 14.61
C LEU A 188 15.15 -34.00 13.90
N ALA A 189 15.55 -33.47 12.74
CA ALA A 189 16.69 -33.97 11.98
C ALA A 189 17.99 -33.97 12.80
N LYS A 190 18.23 -32.88 13.54
CA LYS A 190 19.40 -32.80 14.45
C LYS A 190 19.32 -33.82 15.60
N LYS A 191 18.14 -33.97 16.23
CA LYS A 191 17.94 -34.95 17.32
C LYS A 191 18.16 -36.37 16.87
N TRP A 192 17.79 -36.69 15.63
CA TRP A 192 17.98 -38.01 15.05
C TRP A 192 19.33 -38.21 14.39
N HIS A 193 20.23 -37.21 14.50
CA HIS A 193 21.56 -37.22 13.90
C HIS A 193 21.56 -37.46 12.39
N LEU A 194 20.56 -36.88 11.68
CA LEU A 194 20.51 -36.94 10.22
C LEU A 194 21.69 -36.15 9.60
N PRO A 195 22.07 -36.46 8.35
CA PRO A 195 23.14 -35.72 7.66
C PRO A 195 22.88 -34.21 7.69
N GLU A 196 23.94 -33.45 7.96
CA GLU A 196 23.83 -31.99 8.09
C GLU A 196 23.30 -31.33 6.82
N THR A 197 23.62 -31.87 5.64
CA THR A 197 23.09 -31.44 4.35
C THR A 197 21.56 -31.54 4.31
N LEU A 198 21.02 -32.67 4.77
CA LEU A 198 19.55 -32.90 4.82
C LEU A 198 18.88 -32.01 5.88
N ALA A 199 19.47 -31.93 7.09
CA ALA A 199 18.94 -31.09 8.15
C ALA A 199 18.91 -29.61 7.74
N THR A 200 19.97 -29.14 7.04
CA THR A 200 20.01 -27.77 6.50
C THR A 200 18.98 -27.55 5.39
N ALA A 201 18.82 -28.52 4.48
CA ALA A 201 17.86 -28.41 3.39
C ALA A 201 16.41 -28.40 3.92
N ILE A 202 16.09 -29.20 4.94
CA ILE A 202 14.80 -29.16 5.63
C ILE A 202 14.55 -27.77 6.25
N ALA A 203 15.59 -27.17 6.88
CA ALA A 203 15.46 -25.86 7.51
C ALA A 203 15.28 -24.70 6.52
N SER A 204 15.69 -24.87 5.25
CA SER A 204 15.81 -23.76 4.31
C SER A 204 14.99 -23.91 3.00
N HIS A 205 14.18 -24.95 2.87
CA HIS A 205 13.45 -25.18 1.60
C HIS A 205 12.37 -24.15 1.28
N HIS A 206 11.95 -23.32 2.24
CA HIS A 206 11.10 -22.14 2.01
C HIS A 206 11.88 -20.84 1.87
N HIS A 207 13.17 -20.82 2.19
CA HIS A 207 14.01 -19.64 2.14
C HIS A 207 15.03 -19.74 1.02
N THR A 208 14.87 -18.98 -0.05
CA THR A 208 15.90 -18.85 -1.08
C THR A 208 16.99 -17.92 -0.58
N ALA A 209 18.17 -18.46 -0.28
CA ALA A 209 19.38 -17.64 -0.19
C ALA A 209 19.62 -16.98 -1.55
N GLY A 210 19.90 -15.65 -1.53
CA GLY A 210 20.03 -14.82 -2.74
C GLY A 210 20.92 -15.44 -3.81
N GLN A 211 20.49 -15.26 -5.05
CA GLN A 211 21.06 -15.75 -6.29
C GLN A 211 22.53 -15.33 -6.47
N ASN A 212 23.44 -16.22 -6.18
CA ASN A 212 24.74 -16.22 -6.86
C ASN A 212 24.85 -17.55 -7.60
N GLN A 213 25.30 -17.51 -8.85
CA GLN A 213 25.43 -18.64 -9.77
C GLN A 213 25.87 -19.91 -9.04
N ILE A 214 24.98 -20.92 -9.03
CA ILE A 214 25.25 -22.21 -8.37
C ILE A 214 26.37 -22.90 -9.14
N SER A 215 27.58 -22.83 -8.60
CA SER A 215 28.72 -23.61 -9.12
C SER A 215 28.76 -24.94 -8.35
N GLN A 216 28.67 -26.07 -9.05
CA GLN A 216 28.51 -27.43 -8.50
C GLN A 216 29.67 -27.94 -7.67
N ARG A 217 30.62 -27.11 -7.20
CA ARG A 217 31.92 -27.56 -6.70
C ARG A 217 32.12 -27.50 -5.19
N THR A 218 31.27 -26.83 -4.42
CA THR A 218 31.47 -26.69 -2.97
C THR A 218 30.38 -27.39 -2.14
N SER A 219 30.67 -27.71 -0.88
CA SER A 219 29.68 -28.27 0.07
C SER A 219 28.50 -27.30 0.30
N ALA A 220 28.75 -26.00 0.24
CA ALA A 220 27.69 -24.96 0.32
C ALA A 220 26.75 -25.00 -0.88
N ASP A 221 27.28 -25.23 -2.08
CA ASP A 221 26.48 -25.36 -3.30
C ASP A 221 25.57 -26.59 -3.24
N ARG A 222 26.04 -27.73 -2.72
CA ARG A 222 25.19 -28.92 -2.56
C ARG A 222 24.01 -28.69 -1.63
N LYS A 223 24.19 -27.97 -0.52
CA LYS A 223 23.10 -27.62 0.42
C LYS A 223 22.06 -26.75 -0.27
N THR A 224 22.49 -25.73 -1.01
CA THR A 224 21.62 -24.81 -1.77
C THR A 224 20.87 -25.55 -2.88
N ILE A 225 21.53 -26.42 -3.64
CA ILE A 225 20.90 -27.24 -4.68
C ILE A 225 19.80 -28.12 -4.08
N LEU A 226 20.09 -28.83 -2.97
CA LEU A 226 19.11 -29.70 -2.33
C LEU A 226 17.89 -28.92 -1.81
N SER A 227 18.10 -27.76 -1.18
CA SER A 227 16.99 -26.88 -0.74
C SER A 227 16.14 -26.40 -1.91
N SER A 228 16.78 -26.04 -3.04
CA SER A 228 16.07 -25.61 -4.26
C SER A 228 15.27 -26.76 -4.89
N LEU A 229 15.82 -27.99 -4.91
CA LEU A 229 15.10 -29.17 -5.36
C LEU A 229 13.88 -29.48 -4.48
N MET A 230 14.02 -29.35 -3.17
CA MET A 230 12.92 -29.56 -2.22
C MET A 230 11.83 -28.50 -2.38
N MET A 231 12.18 -27.23 -2.61
CA MET A 231 11.21 -26.18 -2.93
C MET A 231 10.44 -26.49 -4.23
N LEU A 232 11.13 -26.89 -5.29
CA LEU A 232 10.46 -27.27 -6.54
C LEU A 232 9.56 -28.49 -6.36
N ALA A 233 10.00 -29.47 -5.57
CA ALA A 233 9.21 -30.66 -5.26
C ALA A 233 7.92 -30.31 -4.49
N ASP A 234 7.98 -29.34 -3.58
CA ASP A 234 6.79 -28.86 -2.87
C ASP A 234 5.84 -28.13 -3.80
N LEU A 235 6.34 -27.34 -4.73
CA LEU A 235 5.53 -26.71 -5.78
C LEU A 235 4.94 -27.75 -6.75
N CYS A 236 5.66 -28.83 -7.08
CA CYS A 236 5.09 -29.96 -7.83
C CYS A 236 3.93 -30.59 -7.06
N ASN A 237 4.06 -30.86 -5.76
CA ASN A 237 2.96 -31.37 -4.95
C ASN A 237 1.79 -30.37 -4.89
N ALA A 238 2.06 -29.07 -4.72
CA ALA A 238 1.06 -28.02 -4.69
C ALA A 238 0.24 -27.96 -6.00
N ALA A 239 0.84 -28.24 -7.17
CA ALA A 239 0.11 -28.31 -8.44
C ALA A 239 -1.04 -29.34 -8.42
N PHE A 240 -0.93 -30.40 -7.64
CA PHE A 240 -1.98 -31.42 -7.49
C PHE A 240 -2.92 -31.13 -6.31
N THR A 241 -2.46 -30.48 -5.26
CA THR A 241 -3.15 -30.38 -3.97
C THR A 241 -3.80 -29.05 -3.68
N CYS A 242 -3.24 -27.93 -4.19
CA CYS A 242 -3.76 -26.61 -3.86
C CYS A 242 -5.02 -26.24 -4.67
N TRP A 243 -5.77 -25.28 -4.16
CA TRP A 243 -6.97 -24.76 -4.83
C TRP A 243 -6.63 -23.97 -6.10
N ASP A 244 -5.57 -23.17 -6.04
CA ASP A 244 -5.11 -22.40 -7.20
C ASP A 244 -3.96 -23.12 -7.92
N LYS A 245 -4.35 -24.12 -8.72
CA LYS A 245 -3.41 -24.91 -9.53
C LYS A 245 -2.67 -24.06 -10.56
N ALA A 246 -3.33 -23.02 -11.09
CA ALA A 246 -2.71 -22.12 -12.06
C ALA A 246 -1.57 -21.32 -11.43
N ALA A 247 -1.76 -20.78 -10.23
CA ALA A 247 -0.70 -20.10 -9.50
C ALA A 247 0.43 -21.05 -9.12
N ALA A 248 0.12 -22.30 -8.70
CA ALA A 248 1.14 -23.30 -8.37
C ALA A 248 2.01 -23.65 -9.59
N LEU A 249 1.39 -23.91 -10.75
CA LEU A 249 2.08 -24.20 -12.00
C LEU A 249 2.93 -23.02 -12.48
N SER A 250 2.39 -21.80 -12.38
CA SER A 250 3.13 -20.58 -12.76
C SER A 250 4.37 -20.39 -11.88
N GLN A 251 4.24 -20.50 -10.55
CA GLN A 251 5.35 -20.40 -9.62
C GLN A 251 6.39 -21.52 -9.84
N LEU A 252 5.93 -22.74 -10.06
CA LEU A 252 6.82 -23.87 -10.35
C LEU A 252 7.67 -23.63 -11.58
N LYS A 253 7.05 -23.24 -12.72
CA LYS A 253 7.76 -22.94 -13.98
C LYS A 253 8.74 -21.78 -13.80
N GLN A 254 8.31 -20.71 -13.13
CA GLN A 254 9.16 -19.56 -12.85
C GLN A 254 10.39 -19.95 -12.01
N LYS A 255 10.20 -20.69 -10.91
CA LYS A 255 11.28 -21.10 -10.01
C LYS A 255 12.20 -22.12 -10.66
N ALA A 256 11.68 -23.06 -11.45
CA ALA A 256 12.49 -24.01 -12.21
C ALA A 256 13.41 -23.30 -13.23
N GLN A 257 12.87 -22.31 -13.93
CA GLN A 257 13.66 -21.48 -14.84
C GLN A 257 14.70 -20.62 -14.09
N GLU A 258 14.32 -20.06 -12.95
CA GLU A 258 15.20 -19.24 -12.12
C GLU A 258 16.41 -20.04 -11.59
N PHE A 259 16.16 -21.19 -10.96
CA PHE A 259 17.17 -21.97 -10.26
C PHE A 259 18.02 -22.80 -11.20
N PHE A 260 17.40 -23.46 -12.16
CA PHE A 260 18.05 -24.52 -12.95
C PHE A 260 17.96 -24.34 -14.46
N LYS A 261 17.36 -23.25 -14.93
CA LYS A 261 17.14 -22.97 -16.35
C LYS A 261 16.29 -24.03 -17.05
N LEU A 262 15.42 -24.73 -16.31
CA LEU A 262 14.46 -25.68 -16.87
C LEU A 262 13.29 -24.93 -17.50
N ASP A 263 12.90 -25.34 -18.70
CA ASP A 263 11.75 -24.78 -19.41
C ASP A 263 10.42 -25.39 -18.91
N GLY A 264 9.31 -24.79 -19.38
CA GLY A 264 7.98 -25.20 -18.97
C GLY A 264 7.61 -26.62 -19.41
N ASP A 265 8.05 -27.03 -20.61
CA ASP A 265 7.74 -28.34 -21.20
C ASP A 265 8.45 -29.46 -20.43
N THR A 266 9.70 -29.23 -20.02
CA THR A 266 10.45 -30.13 -19.15
C THR A 266 9.74 -30.35 -17.82
N ILE A 267 9.22 -29.28 -17.21
CA ILE A 267 8.48 -29.37 -15.94
C ILE A 267 7.14 -30.08 -16.13
N GLU A 268 6.43 -29.84 -17.24
CA GLU A 268 5.19 -30.55 -17.55
C GLU A 268 5.44 -32.06 -17.75
N SER A 269 6.57 -32.44 -18.36
CA SER A 269 6.98 -33.84 -18.46
C SER A 269 7.21 -34.49 -17.10
N VAL A 270 7.83 -33.78 -16.16
CA VAL A 270 7.96 -34.25 -14.75
C VAL A 270 6.60 -34.46 -14.12
N LEU A 271 5.70 -33.47 -14.22
CA LEU A 271 4.37 -33.54 -13.62
C LEU A 271 3.50 -34.65 -14.20
N SER A 272 3.62 -34.92 -15.50
CA SER A 272 2.84 -35.97 -16.18
C SER A 272 3.16 -37.38 -15.70
N LEU A 273 4.39 -37.62 -15.27
CA LEU A 273 4.85 -38.93 -14.78
C LEU A 273 4.54 -39.17 -13.29
N LEU A 274 4.31 -38.10 -12.51
CA LEU A 274 4.17 -38.21 -11.06
C LEU A 274 3.00 -39.10 -10.60
N PRO A 275 1.77 -39.00 -11.16
CA PRO A 275 0.63 -39.79 -10.69
C PRO A 275 0.87 -41.30 -10.77
N ASP A 276 1.40 -41.76 -11.91
CA ASP A 276 1.65 -43.20 -12.13
C ASP A 276 2.77 -43.71 -11.22
N GLN A 277 3.86 -42.96 -11.09
CA GLN A 277 4.97 -43.32 -10.22
C GLN A 277 4.56 -43.31 -8.73
N VAL A 278 3.75 -42.35 -8.29
CA VAL A 278 3.20 -42.32 -6.93
C VAL A 278 2.36 -43.56 -6.68
N LYS A 279 1.49 -43.92 -7.61
CA LYS A 279 0.61 -45.11 -7.50
C LYS A 279 1.42 -46.39 -7.41
N GLU A 280 2.43 -46.54 -8.25
CA GLU A 280 3.31 -47.73 -8.29
C GLU A 280 4.10 -47.87 -6.97
N ILE A 281 4.82 -46.82 -6.57
CA ILE A 281 5.69 -46.88 -5.41
C ILE A 281 4.90 -46.96 -4.09
N SER A 282 3.73 -46.30 -4.03
CA SER A 282 2.86 -46.34 -2.84
C SER A 282 2.46 -47.76 -2.43
N THR A 283 2.22 -48.62 -3.41
CA THR A 283 1.90 -50.05 -3.17
C THR A 283 3.08 -50.75 -2.49
N SER A 284 4.31 -50.47 -2.91
CA SER A 284 5.52 -51.08 -2.32
C SER A 284 5.82 -50.56 -0.92
N LEU A 285 5.32 -49.37 -0.57
CA LEU A 285 5.59 -48.70 0.71
C LEU A 285 4.43 -48.81 1.71
N ASP A 286 3.36 -49.56 1.38
CA ASP A 286 2.16 -49.66 2.18
C ASP A 286 1.61 -48.25 2.52
N ILE A 287 1.53 -47.39 1.50
CA ILE A 287 0.89 -46.08 1.57
C ILE A 287 -0.42 -46.17 0.81
N SER A 288 -1.56 -46.01 1.51
CA SER A 288 -2.85 -45.94 0.86
C SER A 288 -2.97 -44.60 0.14
N THR A 289 -3.06 -44.63 -1.17
CA THR A 289 -3.25 -43.42 -1.99
C THR A 289 -4.72 -43.20 -2.28
N GLY A 290 -5.15 -41.96 -2.24
CA GLY A 290 -6.46 -41.53 -2.70
C GLY A 290 -6.57 -41.56 -4.24
N THR A 291 -7.68 -41.02 -4.76
CA THR A 291 -7.86 -40.86 -6.21
C THR A 291 -6.81 -39.91 -6.75
N GLN A 292 -5.86 -40.43 -7.54
CA GLN A 292 -4.87 -39.59 -8.22
C GLN A 292 -5.55 -38.85 -9.34
N HIS A 293 -5.48 -37.52 -9.30
CA HIS A 293 -5.83 -36.71 -10.46
C HIS A 293 -4.71 -36.83 -11.50
N ASP A 294 -5.07 -37.18 -12.72
CA ASP A 294 -4.11 -37.16 -13.81
C ASP A 294 -3.67 -35.72 -14.13
N PHE A 295 -2.52 -35.60 -14.79
CA PHE A 295 -1.97 -34.29 -15.12
C PHE A 295 -2.87 -33.49 -16.07
N HIS A 296 -3.61 -34.14 -16.98
CA HIS A 296 -4.55 -33.48 -17.89
C HIS A 296 -5.71 -32.82 -17.12
N THR A 297 -6.23 -33.50 -16.12
CA THR A 297 -7.27 -32.93 -15.23
C THR A 297 -6.75 -31.70 -14.49
N VAL A 298 -5.52 -31.74 -13.99
CA VAL A 298 -4.87 -30.58 -13.32
C VAL A 298 -4.73 -29.41 -14.29
N MET A 299 -4.24 -29.65 -15.52
CA MET A 299 -4.07 -28.63 -16.55
C MET A 299 -5.40 -28.01 -16.99
N ASN A 300 -6.44 -28.81 -17.17
CA ASN A 300 -7.78 -28.32 -17.51
C ASN A 300 -8.34 -27.41 -16.41
N GLN A 301 -8.22 -27.79 -15.15
CA GLN A 301 -8.66 -26.97 -14.02
C GLN A 301 -7.88 -25.65 -13.92
N ALA A 302 -6.55 -25.68 -14.15
CA ALA A 302 -5.73 -24.50 -14.20
C ALA A 302 -6.12 -23.56 -15.35
N SER A 303 -6.33 -24.08 -16.54
CA SER A 303 -6.74 -23.31 -17.73
C SER A 303 -8.13 -22.67 -17.55
N GLN A 304 -9.08 -23.42 -16.99
CA GLN A 304 -10.40 -22.90 -16.69
C GLN A 304 -10.30 -21.72 -15.70
N LYS A 305 -9.54 -21.87 -14.63
CA LYS A 305 -9.36 -20.79 -13.65
C LYS A 305 -8.70 -19.55 -14.22
N LEU A 306 -7.70 -19.72 -15.08
CA LEU A 306 -7.06 -18.60 -15.82
C LEU A 306 -8.07 -17.86 -16.69
N THR A 307 -8.93 -18.60 -17.40
CA THR A 307 -9.98 -18.03 -18.24
C THR A 307 -10.98 -17.22 -17.42
N GLU A 308 -11.48 -17.77 -16.31
CA GLU A 308 -12.38 -17.07 -15.39
C GLU A 308 -11.75 -15.77 -14.86
N ASN A 309 -10.49 -15.83 -14.42
CA ASN A 309 -9.76 -14.66 -13.94
C ASN A 309 -9.60 -13.61 -15.05
N THR A 310 -9.26 -14.02 -16.28
CA THR A 310 -9.09 -13.11 -17.41
C THR A 310 -10.40 -12.38 -17.73
N ILE A 311 -11.52 -13.08 -17.78
CA ILE A 311 -12.85 -12.47 -18.00
C ILE A 311 -13.15 -11.45 -16.91
N SER A 312 -12.91 -11.80 -15.64
CA SER A 312 -13.12 -10.89 -14.51
C SER A 312 -12.26 -9.63 -14.61
N TYR A 313 -10.99 -9.75 -15.00
CA TYR A 313 -10.11 -8.59 -15.22
C TYR A 313 -10.60 -7.69 -16.37
N VAL A 314 -11.06 -8.27 -17.47
CA VAL A 314 -11.60 -7.51 -18.61
C VAL A 314 -12.84 -6.73 -18.19
N GLU A 315 -13.78 -7.37 -17.47
CA GLU A 315 -14.98 -6.70 -16.97
C GLU A 315 -14.66 -5.56 -15.99
N LEU A 316 -13.72 -5.79 -15.06
CA LEU A 316 -13.30 -4.78 -14.10
C LEU A 316 -12.64 -3.58 -14.79
N THR A 317 -11.79 -3.84 -15.77
CA THR A 317 -11.11 -2.81 -16.57
C THR A 317 -12.13 -1.97 -17.33
N TRP A 318 -13.12 -2.60 -17.96
CA TRP A 318 -14.18 -1.91 -18.68
C TRP A 318 -15.04 -1.01 -17.73
N LYS A 319 -15.43 -1.53 -16.55
CA LYS A 319 -16.14 -0.77 -15.52
C LYS A 319 -15.34 0.45 -15.05
N LEU A 320 -14.05 0.25 -14.80
CA LEU A 320 -13.15 1.32 -14.39
C LEU A 320 -13.02 2.40 -15.47
N GLN A 321 -12.82 2.01 -16.72
CA GLN A 321 -12.71 2.95 -17.85
C GLN A 321 -13.99 3.77 -18.03
N LYS A 322 -15.15 3.13 -17.93
CA LYS A 322 -16.46 3.83 -18.00
C LYS A 322 -16.64 4.82 -16.85
N SER A 323 -16.24 4.43 -15.64
CA SER A 323 -16.33 5.33 -14.47
C SER A 323 -15.39 6.55 -14.60
N LEU A 324 -14.18 6.35 -15.12
CA LEU A 324 -13.24 7.44 -15.39
C LEU A 324 -13.79 8.40 -16.43
N GLN A 325 -14.35 7.90 -17.53
CA GLN A 325 -14.96 8.72 -18.56
C GLN A 325 -16.13 9.58 -18.00
N GLN A 326 -17.01 8.97 -17.22
CA GLN A 326 -18.12 9.72 -16.58
C GLN A 326 -17.59 10.80 -15.62
N ARG A 327 -16.57 10.50 -14.84
CA ARG A 327 -15.93 11.50 -13.96
C ARG A 327 -15.39 12.68 -14.76
N ASP A 328 -14.71 12.42 -15.87
CA ASP A 328 -14.12 13.47 -16.70
C ASP A 328 -15.19 14.33 -17.38
N GLU A 329 -16.30 13.72 -17.82
CA GLU A 329 -17.46 14.46 -18.35
C GLU A 329 -18.12 15.35 -17.29
N TYR A 330 -18.28 14.86 -16.04
CA TYR A 330 -18.81 15.68 -14.94
C TYR A 330 -17.85 16.80 -14.53
N ALA A 331 -16.55 16.53 -14.50
CA ALA A 331 -15.55 17.55 -14.20
C ALA A 331 -15.57 18.68 -15.22
N ALA A 332 -15.62 18.35 -16.52
CA ALA A 332 -15.69 19.34 -17.59
C ALA A 332 -16.98 20.20 -17.52
N LYS A 333 -18.12 19.60 -17.20
CA LYS A 333 -19.37 20.34 -17.01
C LYS A 333 -19.31 21.30 -15.83
N LEU A 334 -18.77 20.83 -14.70
CA LEU A 334 -18.59 21.64 -13.50
C LEU A 334 -17.67 22.83 -13.75
N GLU A 335 -16.55 22.59 -14.46
CA GLU A 335 -15.60 23.64 -14.83
C GLU A 335 -16.27 24.72 -15.70
N ALA A 336 -17.06 24.32 -16.69
CA ALA A 336 -17.81 25.27 -17.54
C ALA A 336 -18.85 26.10 -16.73
N GLU A 337 -19.54 25.50 -15.77
CA GLU A 337 -20.47 26.23 -14.89
C GLU A 337 -19.74 27.23 -13.98
N LEU A 338 -18.57 26.84 -13.46
CA LEU A 338 -17.72 27.72 -12.63
C LEU A 338 -17.15 28.89 -13.43
N ASP A 339 -16.80 28.69 -14.70
CA ASP A 339 -16.34 29.75 -15.58
C ASP A 339 -17.43 30.78 -15.85
N ILE A 340 -18.67 30.34 -16.08
CA ILE A 340 -19.83 31.25 -16.22
C ILE A 340 -20.03 32.05 -14.92
N ALA A 341 -20.02 31.40 -13.78
CA ALA A 341 -20.15 32.07 -12.49
C ALA A 341 -19.05 33.11 -12.25
N ARG A 342 -17.80 32.80 -12.67
CA ARG A 342 -16.67 33.72 -12.63
C ARG A 342 -16.85 34.94 -13.50
N GLU A 343 -17.41 34.79 -14.71
CA GLU A 343 -17.73 35.91 -15.59
C GLU A 343 -18.79 36.81 -14.98
N ILE A 344 -19.85 36.25 -14.36
CA ILE A 344 -20.86 37.00 -13.65
C ILE A 344 -20.25 37.81 -12.50
N GLN A 345 -19.41 37.14 -11.68
CA GLN A 345 -18.71 37.76 -10.55
C GLN A 345 -17.83 38.94 -11.00
N LYS A 346 -17.09 38.76 -12.10
CA LYS A 346 -16.25 39.82 -12.68
C LYS A 346 -17.05 41.04 -13.12
N LYS A 347 -18.28 40.86 -13.61
CA LYS A 347 -19.17 41.97 -13.99
C LYS A 347 -19.76 42.73 -12.79
N LEU A 348 -19.73 42.17 -11.59
CA LEU A 348 -20.13 42.85 -10.36
C LEU A 348 -19.02 43.80 -9.85
N GLN A 349 -17.80 43.59 -10.24
CA GLN A 349 -16.70 44.52 -9.91
C GLN A 349 -16.83 45.79 -10.73
N PRO A 350 -16.34 46.95 -10.24
CA PRO A 350 -16.43 48.21 -10.97
C PRO A 350 -15.71 48.08 -12.32
N ASP A 351 -16.36 48.61 -13.38
CA ASP A 351 -15.68 48.84 -14.64
C ASP A 351 -14.49 49.78 -14.41
N ILE A 352 -13.40 49.55 -15.17
CA ILE A 352 -12.12 50.28 -15.04
C ILE A 352 -12.26 51.74 -15.48
N ASP A 353 -13.41 52.39 -15.26
CA ASP A 353 -13.53 53.82 -15.36
C ASP A 353 -12.69 54.44 -14.24
N ARG A 354 -11.55 54.98 -14.64
CA ARG A 354 -10.49 55.48 -13.75
C ARG A 354 -11.00 56.64 -12.90
N ILE A 355 -11.52 56.34 -11.72
CA ILE A 355 -11.74 57.34 -10.69
C ILE A 355 -10.34 57.72 -10.15
N ARG A 356 -9.93 58.93 -10.39
CA ARG A 356 -8.55 59.43 -10.16
C ARG A 356 -8.01 59.17 -8.74
N HIS A 357 -8.87 59.00 -7.76
CA HIS A 357 -8.54 58.89 -6.35
C HIS A 357 -8.59 57.46 -5.81
N VAL A 358 -8.95 56.45 -6.61
CA VAL A 358 -9.12 55.07 -6.19
C VAL A 358 -8.46 54.11 -7.16
N ALA A 359 -7.73 53.15 -6.65
CA ALA A 359 -7.25 51.99 -7.41
C ALA A 359 -7.47 50.73 -6.61
N ALA A 360 -7.91 49.65 -7.26
CA ALA A 360 -8.16 48.37 -6.58
C ALA A 360 -7.89 47.19 -7.51
N PHE A 361 -7.60 46.03 -6.92
CA PHE A 361 -7.60 44.74 -7.59
C PHE A 361 -8.02 43.61 -6.66
N ASN A 362 -8.55 42.57 -7.24
CA ASN A 362 -8.78 41.27 -6.62
C ASN A 362 -8.06 40.21 -7.45
N ILE A 363 -7.42 39.25 -6.78
CA ILE A 363 -6.80 38.06 -7.38
C ILE A 363 -7.34 36.84 -6.65
N PRO A 364 -8.31 36.10 -7.25
CA PRO A 364 -8.93 34.93 -6.62
C PRO A 364 -7.92 33.80 -6.38
N ALA A 365 -8.07 33.07 -5.27
CA ALA A 365 -7.32 31.83 -5.00
C ALA A 365 -7.92 30.63 -5.73
N LEU A 366 -9.23 30.59 -5.86
CA LEU A 366 -10.02 29.56 -6.53
C LEU A 366 -10.73 30.12 -7.79
N HIS A 367 -11.66 29.35 -8.35
CA HIS A 367 -12.49 29.79 -9.50
C HIS A 367 -13.35 31.02 -9.16
N LEU A 368 -13.84 31.08 -7.93
CA LEU A 368 -14.66 32.16 -7.41
C LEU A 368 -14.02 32.75 -6.15
N SER A 369 -14.15 34.07 -5.97
CA SER A 369 -13.64 34.80 -4.82
C SER A 369 -14.71 35.03 -3.75
N GLY A 370 -14.35 34.90 -2.47
CA GLY A 370 -15.13 35.40 -1.33
C GLY A 370 -14.92 36.88 -1.10
N ASP A 371 -13.73 37.36 -1.44
CA ASP A 371 -13.36 38.76 -1.35
C ASP A 371 -14.08 39.61 -2.39
N PHE A 372 -14.35 40.85 -2.01
CA PHE A 372 -14.93 41.81 -2.90
C PHE A 372 -14.48 43.25 -2.64
N TYR A 373 -14.60 44.06 -3.65
CA TYR A 373 -14.50 45.50 -3.55
C TYR A 373 -15.47 46.16 -4.56
N ASP A 374 -15.88 47.39 -4.22
CA ASP A 374 -16.66 48.24 -5.12
C ASP A 374 -16.29 49.70 -4.89
N TYR A 375 -16.35 50.50 -5.97
CA TYR A 375 -16.28 51.95 -5.90
C TYR A 375 -16.98 52.60 -7.09
N PHE A 376 -17.62 53.72 -6.85
CA PHE A 376 -18.31 54.50 -7.87
C PHE A 376 -18.47 55.95 -7.40
N GLU A 377 -18.65 56.85 -8.33
CA GLU A 377 -18.87 58.26 -8.06
C GLU A 377 -20.36 58.59 -8.04
N LYS A 378 -20.81 59.34 -7.03
CA LYS A 378 -22.16 59.92 -6.96
C LYS A 378 -22.28 61.16 -7.84
N PRO A 379 -23.50 61.64 -8.19
CA PRO A 379 -23.72 62.87 -9.00
C PRO A 379 -23.14 64.15 -8.38
N ASP A 380 -22.94 64.20 -7.05
CA ASP A 380 -22.31 65.29 -6.32
C ASP A 380 -20.77 65.28 -6.35
N GLY A 381 -20.20 64.24 -6.94
CA GLY A 381 -18.74 64.01 -6.99
C GLY A 381 -18.17 63.24 -5.81
N THR A 382 -19.01 62.79 -4.87
CA THR A 382 -18.58 61.95 -3.74
C THR A 382 -18.26 60.52 -4.22
N ILE A 383 -17.12 60.00 -3.85
CA ILE A 383 -16.70 58.63 -4.18
C ILE A 383 -17.18 57.69 -3.07
N CYS A 384 -18.04 56.74 -3.43
CA CYS A 384 -18.43 55.64 -2.59
C CYS A 384 -17.44 54.50 -2.76
N PHE A 385 -17.04 53.84 -1.69
CA PHE A 385 -16.15 52.70 -1.76
C PHE A 385 -16.46 51.66 -0.68
N CYS A 386 -16.20 50.39 -0.97
CA CYS A 386 -16.21 49.30 0.02
C CYS A 386 -15.21 48.20 -0.36
N LEU A 387 -14.81 47.46 0.65
CA LEU A 387 -14.05 46.24 0.53
C LEU A 387 -14.46 45.28 1.66
N GLY A 388 -14.50 44.00 1.38
CA GLY A 388 -14.87 43.02 2.38
C GLY A 388 -14.45 41.60 1.98
N ASP A 389 -14.61 40.68 2.95
CA ASP A 389 -14.35 39.27 2.78
C ASP A 389 -15.51 38.49 3.41
N VAL A 390 -15.92 37.40 2.77
CA VAL A 390 -16.99 36.50 3.19
C VAL A 390 -16.41 35.27 3.87
N SER A 391 -16.88 34.95 5.06
CA SER A 391 -16.49 33.72 5.76
C SER A 391 -16.80 32.46 4.93
N GLY A 392 -15.79 31.61 4.73
CA GLY A 392 -15.89 30.39 3.91
C GLY A 392 -15.35 30.57 2.50
N LYS A 393 -15.45 29.52 1.67
CA LYS A 393 -14.87 29.49 0.31
C LYS A 393 -15.83 28.86 -0.69
N GLY A 394 -15.60 29.13 -1.97
CA GLY A 394 -16.35 28.55 -3.08
C GLY A 394 -17.66 29.24 -3.38
N THR A 395 -18.64 28.51 -3.92
CA THR A 395 -19.88 29.06 -4.47
C THR A 395 -20.76 29.79 -3.45
N SER A 396 -20.82 29.30 -2.20
CA SER A 396 -21.62 29.93 -1.14
C SER A 396 -21.07 31.31 -0.77
N ALA A 397 -19.75 31.42 -0.64
CA ALA A 397 -19.07 32.68 -0.35
C ALA A 397 -19.26 33.67 -1.51
N ALA A 398 -19.11 33.21 -2.76
CA ALA A 398 -19.31 34.04 -3.95
C ALA A 398 -20.74 34.58 -4.09
N LEU A 399 -21.76 33.78 -3.72
CA LEU A 399 -23.16 34.24 -3.73
C LEU A 399 -23.43 35.30 -2.65
N LEU A 400 -22.91 35.10 -1.44
CA LEU A 400 -23.05 36.06 -0.35
C LEU A 400 -22.31 37.36 -0.64
N MET A 401 -21.13 37.25 -1.26
CA MET A 401 -20.35 38.37 -1.77
C MET A 401 -21.18 39.19 -2.79
N ALA A 402 -21.75 38.53 -3.80
CA ALA A 402 -22.57 39.18 -4.82
C ALA A 402 -23.79 39.90 -4.21
N LYS A 403 -24.46 39.28 -3.22
CA LYS A 403 -25.53 39.90 -2.46
C LYS A 403 -25.05 41.15 -1.73
N THR A 404 -23.93 41.07 -1.04
CA THR A 404 -23.37 42.16 -0.24
C THR A 404 -23.00 43.38 -1.09
N ILE A 405 -22.31 43.18 -2.21
CA ILE A 405 -21.99 44.24 -3.17
C ILE A 405 -23.28 44.89 -3.71
N SER A 406 -24.23 44.07 -4.13
CA SER A 406 -25.49 44.57 -4.70
C SER A 406 -26.28 45.40 -3.71
N LEU A 407 -26.37 45.00 -2.44
CA LEU A 407 -26.98 45.76 -1.37
C LEU A 407 -26.27 47.10 -1.16
N PHE A 408 -24.94 47.09 -1.01
CA PHE A 408 -24.15 48.30 -0.84
C PHE A 408 -24.37 49.28 -2.00
N ARG A 409 -24.24 48.82 -3.26
CA ARG A 409 -24.39 49.65 -4.45
C ARG A 409 -25.82 50.22 -4.59
N CYS A 410 -26.83 49.42 -4.27
CA CYS A 410 -28.24 49.86 -4.32
C CYS A 410 -28.54 50.88 -3.24
N LEU A 411 -28.22 50.59 -1.98
CA LEU A 411 -28.52 51.44 -0.84
C LEU A 411 -27.75 52.76 -0.92
N SER A 412 -26.51 52.76 -1.36
CA SER A 412 -25.66 53.96 -1.49
C SER A 412 -26.18 54.99 -2.52
N LYS A 413 -27.06 54.58 -3.43
CA LYS A 413 -27.69 55.48 -4.40
C LYS A 413 -28.91 56.22 -3.84
N ILE A 414 -29.52 55.73 -2.75
CA ILE A 414 -30.80 56.23 -2.20
C ILE A 414 -30.68 56.72 -0.76
N VAL A 415 -29.61 56.33 -0.04
CA VAL A 415 -29.37 56.73 1.34
C VAL A 415 -28.01 57.43 1.43
N ASP A 416 -27.96 58.58 2.10
CA ASP A 416 -26.74 59.40 2.22
C ASP A 416 -25.96 59.13 3.50
N ASP A 417 -26.56 58.45 4.50
CA ASP A 417 -25.88 58.09 5.74
C ASP A 417 -25.31 56.68 5.67
N ILE A 418 -23.98 56.58 5.66
CA ILE A 418 -23.26 55.30 5.61
C ILE A 418 -23.56 54.41 6.82
N SER A 419 -23.81 55.01 8.01
CA SER A 419 -24.15 54.21 9.21
C SER A 419 -25.50 53.51 9.03
N HIS A 420 -26.48 54.25 8.44
CA HIS A 420 -27.79 53.68 8.15
C HIS A 420 -27.73 52.59 7.07
N ILE A 421 -26.92 52.78 6.02
CA ILE A 421 -26.71 51.77 4.97
C ILE A 421 -26.13 50.48 5.56
N VAL A 422 -25.11 50.59 6.36
CA VAL A 422 -24.45 49.41 6.99
C VAL A 422 -25.40 48.71 7.95
N SER A 423 -26.26 49.45 8.68
CA SER A 423 -27.29 48.84 9.54
C SER A 423 -28.32 48.06 8.73
N LEU A 424 -28.83 48.63 7.60
CA LEU A 424 -29.75 47.93 6.71
C LEU A 424 -29.09 46.65 6.09
N MET A 425 -27.86 46.76 5.65
CA MET A 425 -27.11 45.61 5.13
C MET A 425 -26.93 44.53 6.19
N ASN A 426 -26.58 44.91 7.43
CA ASN A 426 -26.39 43.98 8.54
C ASN A 426 -27.66 43.19 8.85
N ASN A 427 -28.80 43.89 8.99
CA ASN A 427 -30.08 43.26 9.31
C ASN A 427 -30.54 42.33 8.17
N GLU A 428 -30.44 42.76 6.91
CA GLU A 428 -30.77 41.92 5.75
C GLU A 428 -29.88 40.68 5.68
N LEU A 429 -28.57 40.78 5.97
CA LEU A 429 -27.66 39.65 5.98
C LEU A 429 -27.92 38.74 7.17
N TYR A 430 -28.23 39.27 8.36
CA TYR A 430 -28.58 38.50 9.55
C TYR A 430 -29.81 37.62 9.34
N GLU A 431 -30.87 38.19 8.71
CA GLU A 431 -32.15 37.50 8.47
C GLU A 431 -32.04 36.40 7.39
N THR A 432 -31.20 36.61 6.39
CA THR A 432 -31.21 35.79 5.15
C THR A 432 -29.98 34.94 4.91
N THR A 433 -28.95 35.08 5.75
CA THR A 433 -27.70 34.29 5.58
C THR A 433 -27.79 32.94 6.28
N ALA A 434 -27.45 31.88 5.57
CA ALA A 434 -27.52 30.51 6.11
C ALA A 434 -26.33 30.17 7.01
N ARG A 435 -26.63 29.50 8.15
CA ARG A 435 -25.64 28.68 8.92
C ARG A 435 -24.36 29.39 9.38
N GLY A 436 -24.48 30.60 9.94
CA GLY A 436 -23.32 31.23 10.60
C GLY A 436 -22.28 31.81 9.67
N MET A 437 -22.59 32.00 8.39
CA MET A 437 -21.74 32.79 7.49
C MET A 437 -21.89 34.28 7.84
N PHE A 438 -20.80 35.00 7.70
CA PHE A 438 -20.74 36.44 7.97
C PHE A 438 -19.86 37.14 6.93
N VAL A 439 -19.92 38.47 6.92
CA VAL A 439 -19.13 39.28 6.01
C VAL A 439 -18.35 40.32 6.79
N THR A 440 -17.03 40.33 6.64
CA THR A 440 -16.20 41.44 7.09
C THR A 440 -16.35 42.58 6.09
N PHE A 441 -16.54 43.80 6.58
CA PHE A 441 -16.82 44.92 5.68
C PHE A 441 -16.16 46.21 6.16
N VAL A 442 -15.54 46.90 5.23
CA VAL A 442 -15.09 48.29 5.42
C VAL A 442 -15.53 49.10 4.22
N GLY A 443 -16.16 50.25 4.50
CA GLY A 443 -16.66 51.10 3.42
C GLY A 443 -16.93 52.53 3.87
N GLY A 444 -17.21 53.39 2.91
CA GLY A 444 -17.39 54.77 3.23
C GLY A 444 -17.49 55.71 1.99
N TRP A 445 -17.32 56.98 2.29
CA TRP A 445 -17.36 58.08 1.34
C TRP A 445 -16.04 58.85 1.36
N LEU A 446 -15.53 59.20 0.21
CA LEU A 446 -14.46 60.17 0.01
C LEU A 446 -14.99 61.37 -0.74
N ASP A 447 -14.92 62.54 -0.15
CA ASP A 447 -15.11 63.80 -0.88
C ASP A 447 -13.76 64.25 -1.48
N PRO A 448 -13.58 64.23 -2.80
CA PRO A 448 -12.34 64.64 -3.44
C PRO A 448 -11.98 66.11 -3.27
N ARG A 449 -12.99 66.98 -3.02
CA ARG A 449 -12.80 68.43 -2.89
C ARG A 449 -12.22 68.81 -1.53
N SER A 450 -12.82 68.27 -0.45
CA SER A 450 -12.37 68.48 0.92
C SER A 450 -11.27 67.50 1.34
N ARG A 451 -11.09 66.42 0.59
CA ARG A 451 -10.22 65.26 0.91
C ARG A 451 -10.61 64.59 2.22
N GLU A 452 -11.85 64.71 2.64
CA GLU A 452 -12.39 64.05 3.84
C GLU A 452 -12.91 62.67 3.52
N ILE A 453 -12.59 61.74 4.39
CA ILE A 453 -13.17 60.37 4.40
C ILE A 453 -14.12 60.22 5.56
N SER A 454 -15.28 59.65 5.31
CA SER A 454 -16.19 59.05 6.27
C SER A 454 -16.14 57.54 6.10
N LEU A 455 -15.63 56.81 7.11
CA LEU A 455 -15.39 55.37 7.03
C LEU A 455 -16.03 54.61 8.19
N ILE A 456 -16.59 53.43 7.87
CA ILE A 456 -17.03 52.41 8.84
C ILE A 456 -16.22 51.14 8.61
N ASN A 457 -15.78 50.52 9.71
CA ASN A 457 -15.15 49.20 9.69
C ASN A 457 -15.93 48.27 10.63
N VAL A 458 -16.53 47.21 10.05
CA VAL A 458 -17.32 46.19 10.75
C VAL A 458 -16.63 44.81 10.61
N GLY A 459 -15.82 44.47 11.59
CA GLY A 459 -15.12 43.20 11.69
C GLY A 459 -14.02 42.94 10.63
N HIS A 460 -13.72 43.94 9.80
CA HIS A 460 -12.66 43.78 8.79
C HIS A 460 -11.28 44.11 9.35
N LEU A 461 -10.21 43.61 8.70
CA LEU A 461 -8.83 43.94 9.03
C LEU A 461 -8.65 45.48 9.11
N PRO A 462 -7.81 45.97 10.05
CA PRO A 462 -7.63 47.40 10.20
C PRO A 462 -7.05 48.07 8.95
N PRO A 463 -7.80 48.93 8.24
CA PRO A 463 -7.23 49.77 7.20
C PRO A 463 -6.04 50.56 7.68
N LEU A 464 -5.06 50.78 6.80
CA LEU A 464 -3.82 51.47 7.11
C LEU A 464 -3.85 52.87 6.49
N LEU A 465 -3.86 53.89 7.34
CA LEU A 465 -3.65 55.27 6.92
C LEU A 465 -2.16 55.60 6.99
N VAL A 466 -1.54 55.81 5.83
CA VAL A 466 -0.08 56.02 5.72
C VAL A 466 0.20 57.44 5.24
N ASN A 467 0.86 58.22 6.08
CA ASN A 467 1.43 59.53 5.70
C ASN A 467 2.97 59.44 5.62
N GLU A 468 3.63 60.60 5.43
CA GLU A 468 5.11 60.61 5.31
C GLU A 468 5.85 60.03 6.53
N LYS A 469 5.32 60.19 7.73
CA LYS A 469 6.01 59.88 8.99
C LYS A 469 5.43 58.69 9.76
N ASN A 470 4.12 58.44 9.64
CA ASN A 470 3.40 57.54 10.49
C ASN A 470 2.48 56.58 9.72
N VAL A 471 2.19 55.45 10.34
CA VAL A 471 1.16 54.48 9.90
C VAL A 471 0.14 54.35 11.04
N PHE A 472 -1.11 54.65 10.73
CA PHE A 472 -2.21 54.53 11.68
C PHE A 472 -3.11 53.35 11.26
N LYS A 473 -3.51 52.55 12.23
CA LYS A 473 -4.47 51.45 12.02
C LYS A 473 -5.87 51.90 12.44
N ILE A 474 -6.84 51.71 11.58
CA ILE A 474 -8.24 52.04 11.85
C ILE A 474 -8.94 50.78 12.33
N LEU A 475 -9.04 50.61 13.66
CA LEU A 475 -9.62 49.41 14.24
C LEU A 475 -11.11 49.29 13.95
N PRO A 476 -11.66 48.07 13.80
CA PRO A 476 -13.08 47.82 13.64
C PRO A 476 -13.86 48.36 14.84
N SER A 477 -15.03 48.90 14.60
CA SER A 477 -15.94 49.48 15.61
C SER A 477 -17.14 48.59 15.94
N ALA A 478 -17.34 47.52 15.17
CA ALA A 478 -18.47 46.61 15.31
C ALA A 478 -18.07 45.21 14.81
N PRO A 479 -18.80 44.13 15.19
CA PRO A 479 -18.60 42.79 14.65
C PRO A 479 -18.91 42.73 13.13
N PRO A 480 -18.48 41.67 12.41
CA PRO A 480 -18.82 41.44 11.02
C PRO A 480 -20.33 41.44 10.78
N LEU A 481 -20.74 41.81 9.55
CA LEU A 481 -22.14 41.83 9.12
C LEU A 481 -22.76 40.44 9.17
N GLY A 482 -24.01 40.36 9.61
CA GLY A 482 -24.79 39.12 9.65
C GLY A 482 -24.60 38.28 10.90
N ILE A 483 -23.78 38.70 11.88
CA ILE A 483 -23.57 37.97 13.14
C ILE A 483 -24.63 38.35 14.19
N MET A 484 -24.96 39.66 14.30
CA MET A 484 -25.86 40.18 15.35
C MET A 484 -26.81 41.22 14.71
N PRO A 485 -28.08 41.24 15.11
CA PRO A 485 -29.02 42.29 14.63
C PRO A 485 -28.77 43.61 15.40
N ASP A 486 -29.29 44.69 14.88
CA ASP A 486 -29.40 46.01 15.51
C ASP A 486 -28.07 46.58 16.05
N VAL A 487 -26.96 46.35 15.37
CA VAL A 487 -25.65 46.85 15.73
C VAL A 487 -25.53 48.34 15.44
N VAL A 488 -25.03 49.10 16.40
CA VAL A 488 -24.72 50.53 16.22
C VAL A 488 -23.34 50.67 15.55
N HIS A 489 -23.31 51.36 14.45
CA HIS A 489 -22.12 51.56 13.62
C HIS A 489 -21.52 52.96 13.80
N VAL A 490 -20.25 53.04 14.14
CA VAL A 490 -19.54 54.31 14.40
C VAL A 490 -18.81 54.76 13.13
N VAL A 491 -19.16 55.92 12.60
CA VAL A 491 -18.46 56.56 11.49
C VAL A 491 -17.24 57.27 11.96
N ARG A 492 -16.10 57.00 11.40
CA ARG A 492 -14.83 57.73 11.61
C ARG A 492 -14.61 58.70 10.46
N LYS A 493 -14.31 59.96 10.82
CA LYS A 493 -14.02 61.03 9.86
C LYS A 493 -12.56 61.48 10.00
N PHE A 494 -11.88 61.58 8.87
CA PHE A 494 -10.47 62.07 8.84
C PHE A 494 -10.11 62.56 7.45
N SER A 495 -9.05 63.37 7.35
CA SER A 495 -8.58 63.86 6.07
C SER A 495 -7.51 62.96 5.45
N LEU A 496 -7.56 62.81 4.11
CA LEU A 496 -6.53 62.16 3.28
C LEU A 496 -5.49 63.16 2.74
N ALA A 497 -5.47 64.43 3.16
CA ALA A 497 -4.42 65.36 2.75
C ALA A 497 -3.06 64.78 3.08
N ASP A 498 -2.17 64.63 2.08
CA ASP A 498 -0.83 64.07 2.21
C ASP A 498 -0.78 62.59 2.75
N SER A 499 -1.90 61.85 2.62
CA SER A 499 -2.00 60.47 3.09
C SER A 499 -2.65 59.55 2.07
N ARG A 500 -2.36 58.25 2.14
CA ARG A 500 -3.06 57.18 1.43
C ARG A 500 -3.71 56.23 2.41
N LEU A 501 -4.93 55.81 2.10
CA LEU A 501 -5.65 54.79 2.84
C LEU A 501 -5.58 53.47 2.08
N TYR A 502 -5.11 52.40 2.75
CA TYR A 502 -5.01 51.05 2.21
C TYR A 502 -6.01 50.14 2.90
N LEU A 503 -6.89 49.53 2.11
CA LEU A 503 -7.81 48.47 2.54
C LEU A 503 -7.31 47.16 1.90
N TYR A 504 -7.24 46.09 2.68
CA TYR A 504 -6.67 44.83 2.24
C TYR A 504 -7.30 43.65 2.98
N THR A 505 -7.30 42.46 2.35
CA THR A 505 -7.78 41.23 2.93
C THR A 505 -6.63 40.39 3.52
N ASP A 506 -6.97 39.34 4.26
CA ASP A 506 -6.02 38.51 5.03
C ASP A 506 -5.03 37.76 4.15
N GLY A 507 -5.34 37.51 2.87
CA GLY A 507 -4.38 36.96 1.92
C GLY A 507 -3.05 37.71 1.86
N PHE A 508 -3.03 39.03 2.19
CA PHE A 508 -1.79 39.80 2.32
C PHE A 508 -1.02 39.56 3.62
N THR A 509 -1.66 39.08 4.66
CA THR A 509 -1.02 38.81 5.96
C THR A 509 -0.83 37.32 6.24
N GLU A 510 -1.49 36.47 5.46
CA GLU A 510 -1.42 35.00 5.57
C GLU A 510 -0.67 34.34 4.39
N GLY A 511 -0.40 35.09 3.32
CA GLY A 511 0.32 34.63 2.14
C GLY A 511 1.73 34.13 2.46
N ARG A 512 2.20 33.15 1.69
CA ARG A 512 3.58 32.62 1.78
C ARG A 512 4.44 33.17 0.65
N ILE A 513 5.61 33.67 0.97
CA ILE A 513 6.55 34.23 -0.01
C ILE A 513 7.71 33.27 -0.24
N THR A 514 8.09 33.05 -1.50
CA THR A 514 9.38 32.49 -1.88
C THR A 514 10.36 33.61 -2.19
N LYS A 515 11.57 33.56 -1.65
CA LYS A 515 12.64 34.53 -1.99
C LYS A 515 13.22 34.32 -3.39
N GLU A 516 13.09 33.10 -3.94
CA GLU A 516 13.54 32.74 -5.29
C GLU A 516 12.68 31.57 -5.80
N LYS A 517 12.49 31.48 -7.11
CA LYS A 517 11.72 30.40 -7.79
C LYS A 517 12.12 28.96 -7.44
N PHE A 518 13.19 28.77 -6.65
CA PHE A 518 13.76 27.45 -6.28
C PHE A 518 14.25 27.35 -4.83
N SER A 519 13.91 28.29 -3.94
CA SER A 519 14.35 28.24 -2.54
C SER A 519 13.31 27.54 -1.66
N ALA A 520 13.71 26.51 -0.95
CA ALA A 520 12.87 25.69 -0.04
C ALA A 520 12.47 26.39 1.27
N ILE A 521 12.78 27.69 1.47
CA ILE A 521 12.47 28.42 2.69
C ILE A 521 11.26 29.32 2.42
N GLU A 522 10.08 28.84 2.77
CA GLU A 522 8.84 29.61 2.78
C GLU A 522 8.85 30.60 3.96
N LYS A 523 8.69 31.87 3.69
CA LYS A 523 8.48 32.87 4.73
C LYS A 523 7.07 33.45 4.60
N LYS A 524 6.29 33.46 5.68
CA LYS A 524 4.97 34.10 5.72
C LYS A 524 5.13 35.60 5.43
N LEU A 525 4.29 36.14 4.55
CA LEU A 525 4.13 37.59 4.42
C LEU A 525 3.32 38.05 5.61
N ASP A 526 4.01 38.63 6.60
CA ASP A 526 3.36 39.25 7.73
C ASP A 526 2.99 40.72 7.44
N LEU A 527 2.24 41.32 8.33
CA LEU A 527 1.84 42.72 8.20
C LEU A 527 3.05 43.67 8.03
N ASP A 528 4.16 43.38 8.70
CA ASP A 528 5.37 44.19 8.59
C ASP A 528 6.02 44.06 7.21
N GLY A 529 5.96 42.88 6.61
CA GLY A 529 6.40 42.66 5.23
C GLY A 529 5.55 43.43 4.24
N PHE A 530 4.23 43.37 4.41
CA PHE A 530 3.29 44.11 3.58
C PHE A 530 3.47 45.62 3.73
N LEU A 531 3.60 46.14 4.96
CA LEU A 531 3.91 47.56 5.22
C LEU A 531 5.20 48.03 4.53
N ARG A 532 6.23 47.20 4.49
CA ARG A 532 7.47 47.55 3.74
C ARG A 532 7.18 47.75 2.25
N TRP A 533 6.30 46.94 1.63
CA TRP A 533 5.89 47.13 0.25
C TRP A 533 5.16 48.45 0.05
N LEU A 534 4.20 48.78 0.93
CA LEU A 534 3.45 50.02 0.88
C LEU A 534 4.35 51.26 1.01
N ILE A 535 5.26 51.26 1.98
CA ILE A 535 6.20 52.36 2.22
C ILE A 535 7.17 52.54 1.04
N GLN A 536 7.68 51.43 0.50
CA GLN A 536 8.61 51.44 -0.63
C GLN A 536 7.97 52.04 -1.90
N SER A 537 6.70 51.81 -2.11
CA SER A 537 5.97 52.22 -3.32
C SER A 537 5.15 53.50 -3.17
N LYS A 538 5.03 54.09 -1.96
CA LYS A 538 4.12 55.23 -1.69
C LYS A 538 4.38 56.49 -2.50
N LYS A 539 5.60 56.71 -3.00
CA LYS A 539 5.94 57.84 -3.83
C LYS A 539 5.58 57.72 -5.32
N MET A 540 5.13 56.51 -5.72
CA MET A 540 4.69 56.25 -7.09
C MET A 540 3.29 56.85 -7.30
N GLN A 541 2.95 57.17 -8.57
CA GLN A 541 1.57 57.46 -8.94
C GLN A 541 0.66 56.27 -8.53
N LEU A 542 -0.62 56.53 -8.27
CA LEU A 542 -1.56 55.56 -7.73
C LEU A 542 -1.63 54.27 -8.58
N ASP A 543 -1.76 54.40 -9.89
CA ASP A 543 -1.83 53.32 -10.85
C ASP A 543 -0.51 52.52 -10.94
N ASP A 544 0.62 53.23 -10.90
CA ASP A 544 1.95 52.62 -10.91
C ASP A 544 2.21 51.81 -9.61
N GLN A 545 1.79 52.37 -8.48
CA GLN A 545 1.86 51.67 -7.18
C GLN A 545 1.03 50.40 -7.19
N MET A 546 -0.22 50.47 -7.66
CA MET A 546 -1.08 49.33 -7.74
C MET A 546 -0.52 48.24 -8.66
N SER A 547 -0.03 48.60 -9.83
CA SER A 547 0.62 47.69 -10.78
C SER A 547 1.87 47.02 -10.21
N TRP A 548 2.68 47.77 -9.49
CA TRP A 548 3.91 47.28 -8.85
C TRP A 548 3.59 46.27 -7.74
N ILE A 549 2.58 46.54 -6.89
CA ILE A 549 2.16 45.61 -5.84
C ILE A 549 1.56 44.34 -6.46
N LYS A 550 0.66 44.48 -7.45
CA LYS A 550 0.03 43.36 -8.16
C LYS A 550 1.09 42.44 -8.79
N LYS A 551 2.09 42.99 -9.43
CA LYS A 551 3.21 42.22 -10.00
C LYS A 551 3.96 41.43 -8.93
N ARG A 552 4.25 42.05 -7.77
CA ARG A 552 4.90 41.34 -6.65
C ARG A 552 4.05 40.21 -6.09
N CYS A 553 2.75 40.39 -6.00
CA CYS A 553 1.84 39.30 -5.62
C CYS A 553 1.93 38.12 -6.60
N THR A 554 2.05 38.40 -7.90
CA THR A 554 2.16 37.36 -8.93
C THR A 554 3.54 36.68 -8.94
N ASP A 555 4.62 37.45 -8.73
CA ASP A 555 5.99 36.94 -8.86
C ASP A 555 6.48 36.20 -7.62
N TYR A 556 6.02 36.57 -6.42
CA TYR A 556 6.59 36.11 -5.16
C TYR A 556 5.65 35.30 -4.26
N LEU A 557 4.33 35.36 -4.44
CA LEU A 557 3.41 34.57 -3.64
C LEU A 557 3.22 33.16 -4.23
N LEU A 558 3.44 32.14 -3.39
CA LEU A 558 3.20 30.73 -3.70
C LEU A 558 1.71 30.44 -3.99
N PRO A 559 1.37 29.21 -4.49
CA PRO A 559 -0.01 28.85 -4.79
C PRO A 559 -0.93 29.32 -3.69
N ARG A 560 -1.88 30.15 -4.06
CA ARG A 560 -2.70 30.96 -3.17
C ARG A 560 -3.60 30.07 -2.32
N THR A 561 -3.48 30.26 -1.02
CA THR A 561 -4.39 29.62 -0.07
C THR A 561 -5.63 30.47 0.19
N ASP A 562 -5.55 31.77 -0.12
CA ASP A 562 -6.64 32.73 0.03
C ASP A 562 -6.65 33.82 -1.05
N ASP A 563 -7.81 34.50 -1.17
CA ASP A 563 -8.02 35.60 -2.10
C ASP A 563 -7.12 36.81 -1.72
N LEU A 564 -6.74 37.60 -2.69
CA LEU A 564 -5.90 38.78 -2.48
C LEU A 564 -6.63 40.02 -2.99
N THR A 565 -7.14 40.83 -2.08
CA THR A 565 -7.83 42.08 -2.45
C THR A 565 -7.14 43.28 -1.80
N LEU A 566 -6.85 44.28 -2.63
CA LEU A 566 -6.27 45.54 -2.21
C LEU A 566 -7.01 46.69 -2.86
N MET A 567 -7.35 47.72 -2.07
CA MET A 567 -7.82 49.01 -2.52
C MET A 567 -6.99 50.12 -1.90
N ILE A 568 -6.63 51.10 -2.69
CA ILE A 568 -5.89 52.29 -2.27
C ILE A 568 -6.73 53.53 -2.60
N LEU A 569 -6.96 54.40 -1.60
CA LEU A 569 -7.55 55.70 -1.78
C LEU A 569 -6.50 56.76 -1.50
N SER A 570 -6.46 57.79 -2.38
CA SER A 570 -5.53 58.90 -2.32
C SER A 570 -6.25 60.24 -2.34
N GLY A 571 -5.79 61.17 -1.53
CA GLY A 571 -6.25 62.56 -1.56
C GLY A 571 -5.58 63.43 -2.64
N GLU A 572 -4.59 62.83 -3.39
CA GLU A 572 -3.83 63.53 -4.44
C GLU A 572 -4.48 63.43 -5.78
#